data_d5ea2cb621e91efa3958349edefbc724
#
_entry.id   d5ea2cb621e91efa3958349edefbc724
#
_cell.length_a   1.000
_cell.length_b   1.000
_cell.length_c   1.000
_cell.angle_alpha   90.00
_cell.angle_beta   90.00
_cell.angle_gamma   90.00
#
_symmetry.space_group_name_H-M   'P 1'
#
loop_
_entity.id
_entity.type
_entity.pdbx_description
1 polymer ?
#
loop_
_entity_poly.entity_id
_entity_poly.type
_entity_poly.pdbx_seq_one_letter_code
_entity_poly.pdbx_strand_id
1 'polypeptide(L)'
;MRRLRSWFLRFRWQKLLVVWLVFGLMAAALFAERNGVQYTGTHLRLNLLNTALTKEEAATGETPTCLLLCDSTVDGGDEARAQFQQMLLDMKVPTAVADLAEEEALPAFENYQTVVVLAADLDTLGLRLLDLMDWVEQGGNVLFAMTLEKSGAFDTVAQKLGVLSSSWSNKVAESIVPAAGFMLGGGQRYELSDPFESALGVRLRDDATVYAVTGDEGVPLVWSTELGKGRIVVDNIGVYDKVMRGFYAASYSLLGDACVYPVLNSAVFFLDDFPSPVPEGDGQYIRQQYGLSIAEFYAKVWWPDLVRLAERYGIRYTGVMIENYGDDTEAPPTRQRNIRQFQYYGGLLLRQGGELGFHGYNHQPLVLPETDYGDRYDYRQWPSADAIVAAMDELTSFQKAVLPYASGSVYVPPSNILSASGRAILGSRVPQVRTIASSYLEDGTDLPYVQEFGVAEDGVVEEPRIVSGSMVGDTYMRTAALSELNLHFVSTHFMHPDDLLDVDRGAAEGWEVYKTGLEDYLEWLTAAAPALRMQTASECAGAIQRFSALTVRLESGADAWTLRLGNFADEAWLLFRANGGTPGSVSGGELTHLTGNLYLLRADGPIVTMERKEK
;
A
#
# COMPACT_ATOMS: atom_id res chain seq x y z
N MET A 1 54.46 -35.69 47.25
CA MET A 1 54.58 -35.55 45.79
C MET A 1 54.06 -36.74 44.97
N ARG A 2 54.17 -38.02 45.37
CA ARG A 2 53.65 -39.18 44.59
C ARG A 2 52.12 -39.25 44.49
N ARG A 3 51.30 -38.76 45.45
CA ARG A 3 49.84 -38.80 45.42
C ARG A 3 49.25 -37.73 44.48
N LEU A 4 49.84 -36.59 44.27
CA LEU A 4 49.43 -35.55 43.31
C LEU A 4 49.64 -35.98 41.85
N ARG A 5 50.76 -36.74 41.59
CA ARG A 5 51.03 -37.23 40.25
C ARG A 5 50.07 -38.36 39.81
N SER A 6 49.53 -39.15 40.71
CA SER A 6 48.55 -40.20 40.41
C SER A 6 47.14 -39.64 40.19
N TRP A 7 46.82 -38.48 40.78
CA TRP A 7 45.55 -37.77 40.56
C TRP A 7 45.50 -37.09 39.17
N PHE A 8 46.63 -36.50 38.73
CA PHE A 8 46.75 -35.91 37.39
C PHE A 8 46.65 -36.95 36.26
N LEU A 9 47.10 -38.19 36.47
CA LEU A 9 47.05 -39.28 35.50
C LEU A 9 45.67 -39.96 35.39
N ARG A 10 44.75 -39.74 36.37
CA ARG A 10 43.35 -40.22 36.34
C ARG A 10 42.39 -39.17 35.84
N PHE A 11 42.84 -37.95 35.67
CA PHE A 11 42.01 -36.89 35.16
C PHE A 11 41.80 -37.09 33.67
N ARG A 12 40.53 -37.27 33.25
CA ARG A 12 40.17 -37.45 31.81
C ARG A 12 40.26 -36.10 31.09
N TRP A 13 41.48 -35.69 30.76
CA TRP A 13 41.80 -34.44 30.05
C TRP A 13 40.96 -34.25 28.80
N GLN A 14 40.60 -35.33 28.11
CA GLN A 14 39.71 -35.31 26.96
C GLN A 14 38.33 -34.74 27.29
N LYS A 15 37.75 -35.07 28.47
CA LYS A 15 36.44 -34.51 28.89
C LYS A 15 36.57 -33.03 29.27
N LEU A 16 37.66 -32.62 29.87
CA LEU A 16 37.95 -31.25 30.19
C LEU A 16 38.12 -30.43 28.91
N LEU A 17 38.81 -30.98 27.92
CA LEU A 17 39.00 -30.35 26.61
C LEU A 17 37.67 -30.15 25.87
N VAL A 18 36.76 -31.13 25.92
CA VAL A 18 35.40 -30.99 25.37
C VAL A 18 34.60 -29.89 26.09
N VAL A 19 34.69 -29.85 27.44
CA VAL A 19 34.01 -28.79 28.21
C VAL A 19 34.56 -27.40 27.83
N TRP A 20 35.88 -27.25 27.72
CA TRP A 20 36.50 -26.01 27.30
C TRP A 20 36.14 -25.62 25.85
N LEU A 21 36.02 -26.60 24.96
CA LEU A 21 35.63 -26.39 23.58
C LEU A 21 34.16 -25.92 23.48
N VAL A 22 33.27 -26.54 24.27
CA VAL A 22 31.86 -26.09 24.37
C VAL A 22 31.78 -24.69 24.97
N PHE A 23 32.53 -24.41 26.04
CA PHE A 23 32.59 -23.06 26.62
C PHE A 23 33.14 -22.02 25.63
N GLY A 24 34.17 -22.38 24.88
CA GLY A 24 34.74 -21.54 23.83
C GLY A 24 33.77 -21.26 22.72
N LEU A 25 33.02 -22.27 22.27
CA LEU A 25 31.95 -22.10 21.26
C LEU A 25 30.78 -21.25 21.78
N MET A 26 30.37 -21.47 23.05
CA MET A 26 29.34 -20.62 23.66
C MET A 26 29.81 -19.18 23.83
N ALA A 27 31.04 -18.96 24.25
CA ALA A 27 31.63 -17.63 24.38
C ALA A 27 31.76 -16.94 23.00
N ALA A 28 32.17 -17.70 21.98
CA ALA A 28 32.24 -17.22 20.61
C ALA A 28 30.85 -16.88 20.05
N ALA A 29 29.82 -17.70 20.33
CA ALA A 29 28.44 -17.43 19.95
C ALA A 29 27.89 -16.20 20.66
N LEU A 30 28.11 -16.07 21.99
CA LEU A 30 27.71 -14.89 22.76
C LEU A 30 28.47 -13.63 22.30
N PHE A 31 29.74 -13.76 21.93
CA PHE A 31 30.53 -12.65 21.40
C PHE A 31 30.04 -12.23 20.01
N ALA A 32 29.72 -13.22 19.16
CA ALA A 32 29.13 -12.98 17.86
C ALA A 32 27.74 -12.30 17.98
N GLU A 33 26.88 -12.80 18.88
CA GLU A 33 25.59 -12.22 19.19
C GLU A 33 25.72 -10.77 19.73
N ARG A 34 26.65 -10.57 20.67
CA ARG A 34 26.91 -9.23 21.24
C ARG A 34 27.47 -8.24 20.22
N ASN A 35 28.21 -8.69 19.23
CA ASN A 35 28.74 -7.86 18.15
C ASN A 35 27.82 -7.81 16.92
N GLY A 36 26.58 -8.31 17.06
CA GLY A 36 25.58 -8.21 16.00
C GLY A 36 25.92 -9.03 14.76
N VAL A 37 26.69 -10.13 14.91
CA VAL A 37 26.76 -11.12 13.84
C VAL A 37 25.39 -11.77 13.75
N GLN A 38 24.52 -11.14 12.97
CA GLN A 38 23.28 -11.75 12.56
C GLN A 38 23.63 -12.91 11.63
N TYR A 39 23.08 -14.08 11.93
CA TYR A 39 22.86 -15.07 10.90
C TYR A 39 21.77 -14.47 9.99
N THR A 40 22.16 -13.57 9.11
CA THR A 40 21.34 -13.15 7.99
C THR A 40 21.22 -14.36 7.08
N GLY A 41 20.26 -15.23 7.39
CA GLY A 41 19.71 -16.11 6.38
C GLY A 41 19.34 -15.19 5.22
N THR A 42 19.97 -15.39 4.10
CA THR A 42 19.56 -15.10 2.70
C THR A 42 18.56 -13.94 2.41
N HIS A 43 18.19 -13.08 3.36
CA HIS A 43 17.18 -12.05 3.24
C HIS A 43 17.62 -10.80 2.48
N LEU A 44 18.89 -10.70 2.15
CA LEU A 44 19.47 -9.56 1.41
C LEU A 44 19.67 -9.89 -0.07
N ARG A 45 18.78 -10.64 -0.67
CA ARG A 45 18.61 -10.49 -2.11
C ARG A 45 17.54 -9.42 -2.36
N LEU A 46 17.86 -8.19 -2.08
CA LEU A 46 17.36 -7.06 -2.83
C LEU A 46 17.86 -7.25 -4.27
N ASN A 47 17.22 -8.11 -5.01
CA ASN A 47 17.30 -8.09 -6.46
C ASN A 47 16.50 -6.88 -6.92
N LEU A 48 17.01 -5.71 -6.57
CA LEU A 48 16.61 -4.48 -7.21
C LEU A 48 16.93 -4.71 -8.68
N LEU A 49 15.89 -4.92 -9.48
CA LEU A 49 16.03 -5.05 -10.92
C LEU A 49 16.77 -3.80 -11.40
N ASN A 50 17.86 -3.99 -12.13
CA ASN A 50 18.70 -2.86 -12.62
C ASN A 50 18.03 -2.08 -13.75
N THR A 51 16.83 -2.47 -14.17
CA THR A 51 16.06 -1.82 -15.23
C THR A 51 14.84 -1.17 -14.62
N ALA A 52 14.92 0.13 -14.42
CA ALA A 52 13.76 0.94 -14.13
C ALA A 52 12.93 1.04 -15.41
N LEU A 53 11.82 0.31 -15.47
CA LEU A 53 10.75 0.61 -16.41
C LEU A 53 9.72 1.46 -15.64
N THR A 54 9.37 2.61 -16.18
CA THR A 54 8.22 3.36 -15.67
C THR A 54 6.93 2.57 -15.90
N LYS A 55 5.87 2.88 -15.14
CA LYS A 55 4.55 2.28 -15.36
C LYS A 55 4.07 2.47 -16.82
N GLU A 56 4.35 3.62 -17.41
CA GLU A 56 3.98 3.95 -18.79
C GLU A 56 4.74 3.09 -19.80
N GLU A 57 6.05 2.86 -19.58
CA GLU A 57 6.86 2.00 -20.47
C GLU A 57 6.43 0.54 -20.41
N ALA A 58 5.98 0.05 -19.25
CA ALA A 58 5.45 -1.30 -19.10
C ALA A 58 4.11 -1.48 -19.84
N ALA A 59 3.31 -0.42 -19.98
CA ALA A 59 2.03 -0.41 -20.68
C ALA A 59 2.13 -0.05 -22.18
N THR A 60 3.25 0.57 -22.63
CA THR A 60 3.41 1.01 -24.01
C THR A 60 3.59 -0.16 -24.99
N GLY A 61 2.81 -0.16 -26.04
CA GLY A 61 2.90 -1.12 -27.15
C GLY A 61 1.88 -2.25 -27.13
N GLU A 62 1.03 -2.35 -26.11
CA GLU A 62 -0.10 -3.31 -26.12
C GLU A 62 -1.33 -2.69 -26.78
N THR A 63 -2.07 -3.49 -27.54
CA THR A 63 -3.36 -3.08 -28.11
C THR A 63 -4.34 -2.85 -26.97
N PRO A 64 -5.01 -1.66 -26.88
CA PRO A 64 -5.99 -1.39 -25.85
C PRO A 64 -7.10 -2.44 -25.81
N THR A 65 -7.38 -2.96 -24.61
CA THR A 65 -8.46 -3.93 -24.36
C THR A 65 -9.64 -3.31 -23.64
N CYS A 66 -9.45 -2.14 -23.04
CA CYS A 66 -10.46 -1.32 -22.38
C CYS A 66 -10.64 0.01 -23.11
N LEU A 67 -11.88 0.46 -23.28
CA LEU A 67 -12.21 1.80 -23.70
C LEU A 67 -12.77 2.56 -22.51
N LEU A 68 -12.12 3.65 -22.12
CA LEU A 68 -12.60 4.59 -21.10
C LEU A 68 -13.29 5.76 -21.80
N LEU A 69 -14.61 5.84 -21.70
CA LEU A 69 -15.41 6.96 -22.17
C LEU A 69 -15.58 7.94 -21.01
N CYS A 70 -15.14 9.16 -21.16
CA CYS A 70 -15.31 10.23 -20.16
C CYS A 70 -16.01 11.44 -20.75
N ASP A 71 -16.56 12.27 -19.89
CA ASP A 71 -17.13 13.59 -20.23
C ASP A 71 -16.42 14.62 -19.37
N SER A 72 -15.49 15.37 -19.98
CA SER A 72 -14.73 16.43 -19.31
C SER A 72 -15.54 17.68 -19.00
N THR A 73 -16.79 17.77 -19.46
CA THR A 73 -17.66 18.94 -19.23
C THR A 73 -18.51 18.84 -17.98
N VAL A 74 -18.61 17.64 -17.38
CA VAL A 74 -19.38 17.42 -16.15
C VAL A 74 -18.53 17.66 -14.91
N ASP A 75 -19.16 18.08 -13.84
CA ASP A 75 -18.52 18.26 -12.55
C ASP A 75 -17.99 16.90 -12.03
N GLY A 76 -16.73 16.85 -11.59
CA GLY A 76 -16.06 15.62 -11.20
C GLY A 76 -15.62 14.71 -12.36
N GLY A 77 -15.83 15.08 -13.62
CA GLY A 77 -15.49 14.28 -14.79
C GLY A 77 -13.97 14.07 -14.96
N ASP A 78 -13.19 15.13 -14.78
CA ASP A 78 -11.73 15.07 -14.87
C ASP A 78 -11.11 14.29 -13.69
N GLU A 79 -11.64 14.46 -12.48
CA GLU A 79 -11.23 13.70 -11.29
C GLU A 79 -11.54 12.21 -11.48
N ALA A 80 -12.75 11.86 -11.89
CA ALA A 80 -13.13 10.48 -12.17
C ALA A 80 -12.22 9.88 -13.24
N ARG A 81 -11.96 10.60 -14.34
CA ARG A 81 -11.04 10.16 -15.39
C ARG A 81 -9.64 9.87 -14.82
N ALA A 82 -9.08 10.79 -14.04
CA ALA A 82 -7.75 10.64 -13.47
C ALA A 82 -7.65 9.39 -12.56
N GLN A 83 -8.66 9.18 -11.68
CA GLN A 83 -8.67 8.04 -10.77
C GLN A 83 -8.83 6.71 -11.52
N PHE A 84 -9.73 6.63 -12.50
CA PHE A 84 -9.92 5.42 -13.29
C PHE A 84 -8.74 5.12 -14.21
N GLN A 85 -8.12 6.12 -14.83
CA GLN A 85 -6.89 5.94 -15.61
C GLN A 85 -5.76 5.36 -14.75
N GLN A 86 -5.54 5.91 -13.55
CA GLN A 86 -4.51 5.40 -12.65
C GLN A 86 -4.83 3.99 -12.16
N MET A 87 -6.06 3.70 -11.77
CA MET A 87 -6.51 2.37 -11.38
C MET A 87 -6.26 1.34 -12.50
N LEU A 88 -6.71 1.63 -13.73
CA LEU A 88 -6.53 0.73 -14.87
C LEU A 88 -5.05 0.52 -15.22
N LEU A 89 -4.23 1.57 -15.08
CA LEU A 89 -2.77 1.50 -15.25
C LEU A 89 -2.15 0.56 -14.19
N ASP A 90 -2.54 0.68 -12.93
CA ASP A 90 -2.07 -0.17 -11.84
C ASP A 90 -2.55 -1.62 -12.02
N MET A 91 -3.76 -1.83 -12.50
CA MET A 91 -4.28 -3.15 -12.87
C MET A 91 -3.63 -3.72 -14.14
N LYS A 92 -2.75 -2.98 -14.82
CA LYS A 92 -2.10 -3.37 -16.09
C LYS A 92 -3.10 -3.66 -17.20
N VAL A 93 -4.19 -2.89 -17.26
CA VAL A 93 -5.20 -2.96 -18.31
C VAL A 93 -4.86 -1.95 -19.41
N PRO A 94 -4.47 -2.39 -20.62
CA PRO A 94 -4.21 -1.48 -21.72
C PRO A 94 -5.50 -0.73 -22.09
N THR A 95 -5.48 0.61 -21.98
CA THR A 95 -6.68 1.45 -22.06
C THR A 95 -6.56 2.51 -23.14
N ALA A 96 -7.59 2.66 -23.96
CA ALA A 96 -7.82 3.82 -24.81
C ALA A 96 -8.82 4.75 -24.10
N VAL A 97 -8.60 6.05 -24.23
CA VAL A 97 -9.48 7.07 -23.66
C VAL A 97 -10.17 7.84 -24.80
N ALA A 98 -11.48 8.08 -24.68
CA ALA A 98 -12.23 8.93 -25.58
C ALA A 98 -13.11 9.88 -24.75
N ASP A 99 -13.00 11.17 -25.02
CA ASP A 99 -13.80 12.21 -24.38
C ASP A 99 -15.05 12.50 -25.21
N LEU A 100 -16.22 12.32 -24.60
CA LEU A 100 -17.51 12.54 -25.24
C LEU A 100 -17.71 14.00 -25.69
N ALA A 101 -17.01 14.94 -25.05
CA ALA A 101 -17.09 16.36 -25.38
C ALA A 101 -16.21 16.75 -26.59
N GLU A 102 -15.15 16.01 -26.86
CA GLU A 102 -14.13 16.36 -27.87
C GLU A 102 -14.25 15.52 -29.15
N GLU A 103 -14.78 14.30 -29.09
CA GLU A 103 -14.78 13.35 -30.18
C GLU A 103 -16.03 13.45 -31.06
N GLU A 104 -15.87 13.80 -32.35
CA GLU A 104 -16.96 13.77 -33.34
C GLU A 104 -17.46 12.34 -33.63
N ALA A 105 -16.56 11.32 -33.46
CA ALA A 105 -16.86 9.91 -33.69
C ALA A 105 -16.16 9.02 -32.67
N LEU A 106 -16.91 8.39 -31.79
CA LEU A 106 -16.37 7.42 -30.82
C LEU A 106 -15.80 6.19 -31.52
N PRO A 107 -14.74 5.55 -30.94
CA PRO A 107 -14.22 4.27 -31.42
C PRO A 107 -15.29 3.17 -31.48
N ALA A 108 -15.09 2.19 -32.36
CA ALA A 108 -15.96 1.03 -32.44
C ALA A 108 -15.76 0.11 -31.22
N PHE A 109 -16.86 -0.23 -30.52
CA PHE A 109 -16.82 -1.00 -29.27
C PHE A 109 -16.28 -2.42 -29.46
N GLU A 110 -16.45 -3.00 -30.65
CA GLU A 110 -16.00 -4.35 -31.03
C GLU A 110 -14.48 -4.51 -30.96
N ASN A 111 -13.74 -3.41 -30.92
CA ASN A 111 -12.27 -3.43 -30.77
C ASN A 111 -11.83 -3.67 -29.32
N TYR A 112 -12.75 -3.64 -28.36
CA TYR A 112 -12.44 -3.72 -26.94
C TYR A 112 -13.14 -4.90 -26.26
N GLN A 113 -12.59 -5.35 -25.16
CA GLN A 113 -13.18 -6.39 -24.31
C GLN A 113 -14.10 -5.79 -23.24
N THR A 114 -13.76 -4.60 -22.79
CA THR A 114 -14.48 -3.85 -21.77
C THR A 114 -14.64 -2.38 -22.16
N VAL A 115 -15.73 -1.78 -21.71
CA VAL A 115 -15.98 -0.34 -21.80
C VAL A 115 -16.27 0.18 -20.40
N VAL A 116 -15.61 1.25 -20.00
CA VAL A 116 -15.92 1.99 -18.76
C VAL A 116 -16.51 3.33 -19.17
N VAL A 117 -17.69 3.64 -18.64
CA VAL A 117 -18.43 4.88 -18.94
C VAL A 117 -18.37 5.80 -17.73
N LEU A 118 -17.67 6.90 -17.86
CA LEU A 118 -17.61 8.00 -16.90
C LEU A 118 -18.48 9.15 -17.41
N ALA A 119 -19.79 8.93 -17.42
CA ALA A 119 -20.80 9.92 -17.76
C ALA A 119 -22.03 9.71 -16.87
N ALA A 120 -22.39 10.71 -16.09
CA ALA A 120 -23.58 10.68 -15.23
C ALA A 120 -24.87 10.77 -16.07
N ASP A 121 -24.93 11.70 -17.01
CA ASP A 121 -26.04 11.83 -17.96
C ASP A 121 -25.80 11.00 -19.22
N LEU A 122 -26.57 9.92 -19.38
CA LEU A 122 -26.46 9.03 -20.55
C LEU A 122 -26.97 9.67 -21.85
N ASP A 123 -27.66 10.83 -21.80
CA ASP A 123 -28.09 11.57 -23.00
C ASP A 123 -26.86 12.04 -23.82
N THR A 124 -25.70 12.23 -23.17
CA THR A 124 -24.43 12.62 -23.82
C THR A 124 -23.91 11.55 -24.81
N LEU A 125 -24.21 10.27 -24.60
CA LEU A 125 -23.88 9.20 -25.55
C LEU A 125 -24.79 9.20 -26.80
N GLY A 126 -25.96 9.85 -26.77
CA GLY A 126 -26.89 9.87 -27.87
C GLY A 126 -27.24 8.45 -28.39
N LEU A 127 -27.24 8.27 -29.72
CA LEU A 127 -27.52 6.96 -30.34
C LEU A 127 -26.45 5.91 -30.03
N ARG A 128 -25.24 6.32 -29.69
CA ARG A 128 -24.14 5.39 -29.33
C ARG A 128 -24.45 4.55 -28.08
N LEU A 129 -25.35 5.04 -27.20
CA LEU A 129 -25.84 4.24 -26.08
C LEU A 129 -26.54 2.95 -26.55
N LEU A 130 -27.31 3.03 -27.65
CA LEU A 130 -27.97 1.84 -28.19
C LEU A 130 -26.96 0.88 -28.82
N ASP A 131 -25.97 1.39 -29.56
CA ASP A 131 -24.86 0.59 -30.10
C ASP A 131 -24.08 -0.10 -28.98
N LEU A 132 -23.83 0.60 -27.85
CA LEU A 132 -23.20 0.03 -26.66
C LEU A 132 -24.04 -1.11 -26.07
N MET A 133 -25.36 -0.92 -25.93
CA MET A 133 -26.24 -1.97 -25.42
C MET A 133 -26.29 -3.19 -26.34
N ASP A 134 -26.31 -2.99 -27.67
CA ASP A 134 -26.31 -4.07 -28.66
C ASP A 134 -24.97 -4.83 -28.64
N TRP A 135 -23.84 -4.11 -28.46
CA TRP A 135 -22.53 -4.73 -28.29
C TRP A 135 -22.46 -5.57 -27.01
N VAL A 136 -23.01 -5.09 -25.88
CA VAL A 136 -23.10 -5.87 -24.65
C VAL A 136 -23.94 -7.13 -24.86
N GLU A 137 -25.10 -7.03 -25.53
CA GLU A 137 -25.97 -8.18 -25.81
C GLU A 137 -25.25 -9.28 -26.61
N GLN A 138 -24.26 -8.90 -27.43
CA GLN A 138 -23.43 -9.83 -28.22
C GLN A 138 -22.25 -10.41 -27.42
N GLY A 139 -21.95 -9.92 -26.22
CA GLY A 139 -20.90 -10.46 -25.32
C GLY A 139 -19.90 -9.43 -24.81
N GLY A 140 -20.11 -8.16 -25.09
CA GLY A 140 -19.32 -7.07 -24.52
C GLY A 140 -19.59 -6.89 -23.02
N ASN A 141 -18.68 -6.22 -22.32
CA ASN A 141 -18.79 -5.97 -20.87
C ASN A 141 -18.65 -4.49 -20.59
N VAL A 142 -19.59 -3.90 -19.86
CA VAL A 142 -19.59 -2.46 -19.55
C VAL A 142 -19.69 -2.20 -18.07
N LEU A 143 -18.90 -1.23 -17.59
CA LEU A 143 -19.02 -0.63 -16.27
C LEU A 143 -19.49 0.81 -16.43
N PHE A 144 -20.68 1.14 -15.92
CA PHE A 144 -21.11 2.50 -15.69
C PHE A 144 -20.54 2.94 -14.34
N ALA A 145 -19.58 3.82 -14.35
CA ALA A 145 -18.69 4.09 -13.22
C ALA A 145 -18.85 5.50 -12.64
N MET A 146 -19.82 6.24 -13.11
CA MET A 146 -20.34 7.44 -12.44
C MET A 146 -21.79 7.22 -12.00
N THR A 147 -22.18 7.87 -10.91
CA THR A 147 -23.57 7.89 -10.45
C THR A 147 -24.48 8.37 -11.56
N LEU A 148 -25.39 7.50 -11.99
CA LEU A 148 -26.24 7.79 -13.13
C LEU A 148 -27.32 8.81 -12.78
N GLU A 149 -27.51 9.78 -13.65
CA GLU A 149 -28.60 10.73 -13.58
C GLU A 149 -29.86 10.20 -14.28
N LYS A 150 -31.03 10.62 -13.78
CA LYS A 150 -32.28 10.29 -14.42
C LYS A 150 -32.51 11.17 -15.64
N SER A 151 -32.44 10.57 -16.81
CA SER A 151 -32.60 11.23 -18.12
C SER A 151 -33.47 10.39 -19.06
N GLY A 152 -33.74 10.90 -20.27
CA GLY A 152 -34.46 10.17 -21.30
C GLY A 152 -33.73 8.91 -21.77
N ALA A 153 -32.41 8.99 -21.92
CA ALA A 153 -31.55 7.86 -22.25
C ALA A 153 -31.52 6.82 -21.11
N PHE A 154 -31.38 7.29 -19.86
CA PHE A 154 -31.47 6.39 -18.70
C PHE A 154 -32.80 5.60 -18.69
N ASP A 155 -33.94 6.30 -18.80
CA ASP A 155 -35.26 5.64 -18.79
C ASP A 155 -35.41 4.60 -19.94
N THR A 156 -34.76 4.83 -21.08
CA THR A 156 -34.77 3.92 -22.25
C THR A 156 -34.00 2.62 -21.94
N VAL A 157 -32.88 2.67 -21.22
CA VAL A 157 -32.04 1.51 -20.93
C VAL A 157 -32.18 0.96 -19.51
N ALA A 158 -32.97 1.61 -18.64
CA ALA A 158 -33.07 1.27 -17.21
C ALA A 158 -33.29 -0.23 -16.96
N GLN A 159 -34.19 -0.87 -17.71
CA GLN A 159 -34.42 -2.31 -17.57
C GLN A 159 -33.22 -3.16 -17.99
N LYS A 160 -32.43 -2.73 -18.99
CA LYS A 160 -31.20 -3.39 -19.39
C LYS A 160 -30.12 -3.25 -18.30
N LEU A 161 -30.12 -2.13 -17.55
CA LEU A 161 -29.29 -1.88 -16.38
C LEU A 161 -29.76 -2.63 -15.12
N GLY A 162 -30.81 -3.44 -15.20
CA GLY A 162 -31.38 -4.16 -14.05
C GLY A 162 -32.29 -3.31 -13.16
N VAL A 163 -32.66 -2.10 -13.57
CA VAL A 163 -33.47 -1.14 -12.79
C VAL A 163 -34.95 -1.29 -13.12
N LEU A 164 -35.80 -1.60 -12.13
CA LEU A 164 -37.25 -1.61 -12.25
C LEU A 164 -37.86 -0.22 -12.08
N SER A 165 -37.32 0.56 -11.16
CA SER A 165 -37.77 1.94 -10.90
C SER A 165 -36.66 2.73 -10.24
N SER A 166 -36.62 4.03 -10.50
CA SER A 166 -35.69 4.98 -9.88
C SER A 166 -36.45 6.15 -9.24
N SER A 167 -35.88 6.73 -8.19
CA SER A 167 -36.39 7.96 -7.58
C SER A 167 -35.91 9.18 -8.37
N TRP A 168 -36.63 10.31 -8.21
CA TRP A 168 -36.19 11.60 -8.72
C TRP A 168 -35.23 12.34 -7.78
N SER A 169 -35.17 11.92 -6.52
CA SER A 169 -34.27 12.47 -5.51
C SER A 169 -33.13 11.51 -5.29
N ASN A 170 -31.93 12.02 -5.34
CA ASN A 170 -30.75 11.28 -4.93
C ASN A 170 -30.79 10.96 -3.43
N LYS A 171 -29.97 10.00 -3.04
CA LYS A 171 -29.84 9.51 -1.68
C LYS A 171 -28.44 9.87 -1.15
N VAL A 172 -28.39 10.10 0.15
CA VAL A 172 -27.14 10.33 0.87
C VAL A 172 -26.52 8.98 1.21
N ALA A 173 -25.22 8.84 0.95
CA ALA A 173 -24.42 7.71 1.41
C ALA A 173 -23.45 8.20 2.48
N GLU A 174 -23.74 7.92 3.74
CA GLU A 174 -22.83 8.19 4.88
C GLU A 174 -21.86 7.03 5.11
N SER A 175 -22.19 5.87 4.57
CA SER A 175 -21.37 4.66 4.72
C SER A 175 -21.59 3.69 3.56
N ILE A 176 -20.62 2.81 3.34
CA ILE A 176 -20.65 1.73 2.36
C ILE A 176 -20.61 0.38 3.10
N VAL A 177 -21.49 -0.55 2.70
CA VAL A 177 -21.49 -1.93 3.15
C VAL A 177 -21.27 -2.84 1.95
N PRO A 178 -20.01 -3.21 1.64
CA PRO A 178 -19.73 -4.22 0.63
C PRO A 178 -20.26 -5.58 1.07
N ALA A 179 -20.87 -6.33 0.17
CA ALA A 179 -21.35 -7.68 0.45
C ALA A 179 -20.17 -8.61 0.78
N ALA A 180 -20.41 -9.59 1.66
CA ALA A 180 -19.43 -10.64 1.89
C ALA A 180 -19.12 -11.38 0.58
N GLY A 181 -17.84 -11.55 0.25
CA GLY A 181 -17.40 -12.18 -1.00
C GLY A 181 -17.23 -11.22 -2.18
N PHE A 182 -17.65 -9.97 -2.09
CA PHE A 182 -17.44 -8.99 -3.15
C PHE A 182 -15.98 -8.53 -3.20
N MET A 183 -15.43 -8.12 -2.07
CA MET A 183 -14.07 -7.62 -1.95
C MET A 183 -13.50 -8.01 -0.59
N LEU A 184 -12.20 -7.86 -0.39
CA LEU A 184 -11.56 -8.01 0.91
C LEU A 184 -12.17 -7.04 1.91
N GLY A 185 -12.38 -7.47 3.14
CA GLY A 185 -13.06 -6.67 4.16
C GLY A 185 -14.58 -6.56 3.96
N GLY A 186 -15.17 -7.20 2.94
CA GLY A 186 -16.61 -7.21 2.71
C GLY A 186 -17.40 -7.86 3.87
N GLY A 187 -18.68 -7.47 3.99
CA GLY A 187 -19.56 -7.89 5.09
C GLY A 187 -19.50 -6.97 6.31
N GLN A 188 -18.75 -5.87 6.26
CA GLN A 188 -18.64 -4.86 7.30
C GLN A 188 -19.12 -3.50 6.79
N ARG A 189 -19.51 -2.61 7.70
CA ARG A 189 -19.88 -1.23 7.41
C ARG A 189 -18.64 -0.33 7.52
N TYR A 190 -18.44 0.51 6.51
CA TYR A 190 -17.38 1.52 6.46
C TYR A 190 -18.01 2.90 6.38
N GLU A 191 -17.78 3.70 7.40
CA GLU A 191 -18.23 5.10 7.42
C GLU A 191 -17.35 5.91 6.47
N LEU A 192 -17.98 6.84 5.74
CA LEU A 192 -17.28 7.77 4.86
C LEU A 192 -16.93 9.04 5.65
N SER A 193 -15.72 9.54 5.50
CA SER A 193 -15.32 10.84 6.07
C SER A 193 -15.99 12.00 5.37
N ASP A 194 -16.29 11.83 4.08
CA ASP A 194 -17.00 12.78 3.23
C ASP A 194 -18.19 12.07 2.58
N PRO A 195 -19.40 12.16 3.18
CA PRO A 195 -20.61 11.58 2.63
C PRO A 195 -20.98 12.21 1.28
N PHE A 196 -21.45 11.41 0.34
CA PHE A 196 -21.93 11.91 -0.95
C PHE A 196 -23.45 11.85 -1.07
N GLU A 197 -24.04 12.82 -1.76
CA GLU A 197 -25.48 13.01 -1.89
C GLU A 197 -26.01 12.64 -3.28
N SER A 198 -25.18 11.99 -4.11
CA SER A 198 -25.48 11.71 -5.52
C SER A 198 -26.01 10.31 -5.79
N ALA A 199 -26.06 9.39 -4.79
CA ALA A 199 -26.51 8.03 -5.03
C ALA A 199 -27.93 7.99 -5.61
N LEU A 200 -28.07 7.38 -6.80
CA LEU A 200 -29.38 7.21 -7.43
C LEU A 200 -30.21 6.18 -6.64
N GLY A 201 -31.38 6.61 -6.14
CA GLY A 201 -32.30 5.70 -5.46
C GLY A 201 -32.97 4.77 -6.47
N VAL A 202 -32.64 3.48 -6.44
CA VAL A 202 -33.13 2.47 -7.39
C VAL A 202 -33.76 1.28 -6.67
N ARG A 203 -34.75 0.68 -7.34
CA ARG A 203 -35.23 -0.67 -7.07
C ARG A 203 -34.82 -1.56 -8.23
N LEU A 204 -34.05 -2.59 -7.94
CA LEU A 204 -33.50 -3.49 -8.93
C LEU A 204 -34.43 -4.67 -9.22
N ARG A 205 -34.22 -5.32 -10.36
CA ARG A 205 -34.82 -6.59 -10.74
C ARG A 205 -34.30 -7.70 -9.83
N ASP A 206 -35.09 -8.76 -9.68
CA ASP A 206 -34.72 -9.91 -8.82
C ASP A 206 -33.52 -10.71 -9.35
N ASP A 207 -33.20 -10.60 -10.64
CA ASP A 207 -32.05 -11.25 -11.28
C ASP A 207 -30.78 -10.36 -11.28
N ALA A 208 -30.85 -9.13 -10.79
CA ALA A 208 -29.67 -8.31 -10.56
C ALA A 208 -28.96 -8.74 -9.27
N THR A 209 -27.63 -8.77 -9.32
CA THR A 209 -26.80 -9.10 -8.15
C THR A 209 -26.27 -7.81 -7.53
N VAL A 210 -26.52 -7.60 -6.23
CA VAL A 210 -26.05 -6.44 -5.48
C VAL A 210 -24.77 -6.79 -4.72
N TYR A 211 -23.74 -5.96 -4.87
CA TYR A 211 -22.41 -6.13 -4.26
C TYR A 211 -22.09 -5.12 -3.17
N ALA A 212 -22.73 -3.95 -3.18
CA ALA A 212 -22.58 -2.96 -2.12
C ALA A 212 -23.86 -2.14 -1.96
N VAL A 213 -24.13 -1.70 -0.73
CA VAL A 213 -25.29 -0.86 -0.40
C VAL A 213 -24.86 0.26 0.56
N THR A 214 -25.70 1.31 0.68
CA THR A 214 -25.56 2.27 1.78
C THR A 214 -25.90 1.62 3.11
N GLY A 215 -25.23 2.06 4.20
CA GLY A 215 -25.42 1.44 5.52
C GLY A 215 -26.77 1.67 6.17
N ASP A 216 -27.46 2.78 5.85
CA ASP A 216 -28.69 3.17 6.54
C ASP A 216 -29.95 2.76 5.76
N GLU A 217 -30.07 3.21 4.51
CA GLU A 217 -31.25 2.95 3.69
C GLU A 217 -31.15 1.68 2.83
N GLY A 218 -29.96 1.07 2.73
CA GLY A 218 -29.72 -0.10 1.89
C GLY A 218 -29.86 0.19 0.39
N VAL A 219 -29.55 1.42 -0.03
CA VAL A 219 -29.57 1.81 -1.45
C VAL A 219 -28.46 1.07 -2.18
N PRO A 220 -28.73 0.39 -3.31
CA PRO A 220 -27.70 -0.27 -4.10
C PRO A 220 -26.63 0.72 -4.57
N LEU A 221 -25.37 0.43 -4.25
CA LEU A 221 -24.20 1.20 -4.69
C LEU A 221 -23.43 0.48 -5.78
N VAL A 222 -23.32 -0.83 -5.73
CA VAL A 222 -22.70 -1.63 -6.79
C VAL A 222 -23.59 -2.81 -7.12
N TRP A 223 -23.95 -2.97 -8.40
CA TRP A 223 -24.71 -4.15 -8.85
C TRP A 223 -24.32 -4.57 -10.26
N SER A 224 -24.63 -5.81 -10.61
CA SER A 224 -24.52 -6.29 -11.97
C SER A 224 -25.81 -6.92 -12.49
N THR A 225 -25.95 -6.93 -13.81
CA THR A 225 -26.98 -7.66 -14.55
C THR A 225 -26.40 -8.24 -15.83
N GLU A 226 -26.96 -9.36 -16.29
CA GLU A 226 -26.59 -9.94 -17.57
C GLU A 226 -27.51 -9.36 -18.67
N LEU A 227 -26.92 -9.07 -19.84
CA LEU A 227 -27.64 -8.66 -21.04
C LEU A 227 -27.18 -9.52 -22.22
N GLY A 228 -28.00 -10.43 -22.66
CA GLY A 228 -27.63 -11.40 -23.69
C GLY A 228 -26.44 -12.27 -23.26
N LYS A 229 -25.30 -12.08 -23.91
CA LYS A 229 -24.05 -12.80 -23.58
C LYS A 229 -23.06 -11.96 -22.76
N GLY A 230 -23.33 -10.66 -22.60
CA GLY A 230 -22.46 -9.72 -21.91
C GLY A 230 -22.96 -9.36 -20.53
N ARG A 231 -22.16 -8.57 -19.83
CA ARG A 231 -22.42 -8.15 -18.46
C ARG A 231 -22.38 -6.63 -18.34
N ILE A 232 -23.32 -6.11 -17.57
CA ILE A 232 -23.35 -4.72 -17.14
C ILE A 232 -23.06 -4.66 -15.65
N VAL A 233 -22.13 -3.83 -15.25
CA VAL A 233 -21.89 -3.44 -13.86
C VAL A 233 -22.20 -1.96 -13.72
N VAL A 234 -22.87 -1.59 -12.65
CA VAL A 234 -23.16 -0.18 -12.33
C VAL A 234 -22.54 0.12 -10.98
N ASP A 235 -21.77 1.19 -10.96
CA ASP A 235 -21.17 1.77 -9.77
C ASP A 235 -21.86 3.11 -9.48
N ASN A 236 -22.64 3.14 -8.42
CA ASN A 236 -23.46 4.27 -7.98
C ASN A 236 -22.77 4.98 -6.79
N ILE A 237 -21.44 5.02 -6.81
CA ILE A 237 -20.59 5.68 -5.81
C ILE A 237 -20.17 7.03 -6.36
N GLY A 238 -20.60 8.11 -5.71
CA GLY A 238 -20.39 9.49 -6.18
C GLY A 238 -19.17 10.19 -5.60
N VAL A 239 -18.12 9.45 -5.22
CA VAL A 239 -16.86 10.00 -4.72
C VAL A 239 -15.74 9.57 -5.66
N TYR A 240 -15.03 10.52 -6.25
CA TYR A 240 -13.95 10.28 -7.22
C TYR A 240 -12.60 10.69 -6.62
N ASP A 241 -12.23 10.01 -5.54
CA ASP A 241 -11.00 10.24 -4.79
C ASP A 241 -10.06 9.04 -4.91
N LYS A 242 -8.79 9.28 -4.68
CA LYS A 242 -7.73 8.27 -4.59
C LYS A 242 -8.06 7.13 -3.64
N VAL A 243 -8.69 7.43 -2.49
CA VAL A 243 -9.08 6.44 -1.48
C VAL A 243 -10.22 5.50 -1.94
N MET A 244 -10.81 5.73 -3.09
CA MET A 244 -11.89 4.89 -3.63
C MET A 244 -11.45 3.95 -4.75
N ARG A 245 -10.21 4.04 -5.23
CA ARG A 245 -9.72 3.24 -6.36
C ARG A 245 -9.90 1.74 -6.20
N GLY A 246 -9.73 1.21 -4.97
CA GLY A 246 -9.93 -0.22 -4.71
C GLY A 246 -11.38 -0.67 -4.79
N PHE A 247 -12.35 0.22 -4.53
CA PHE A 247 -13.77 -0.06 -4.78
C PHE A 247 -14.04 -0.13 -6.29
N TYR A 248 -13.49 0.79 -7.07
CA TYR A 248 -13.62 0.78 -8.54
C TYR A 248 -12.93 -0.43 -9.16
N ALA A 249 -11.76 -0.82 -8.65
CA ALA A 249 -11.06 -2.04 -9.06
C ALA A 249 -11.90 -3.30 -8.76
N ALA A 250 -12.55 -3.34 -7.59
CA ALA A 250 -13.47 -4.42 -7.25
C ALA A 250 -14.67 -4.47 -8.21
N SER A 251 -15.30 -3.32 -8.51
CA SER A 251 -16.40 -3.22 -9.49
C SER A 251 -15.95 -3.64 -10.90
N TYR A 252 -14.82 -3.12 -11.38
CA TYR A 252 -14.24 -3.49 -12.67
C TYR A 252 -13.93 -4.99 -12.76
N SER A 253 -13.44 -5.59 -11.67
CA SER A 253 -13.10 -7.01 -11.63
C SER A 253 -14.29 -7.95 -11.80
N LEU A 254 -15.53 -7.45 -11.70
CA LEU A 254 -16.75 -8.22 -11.97
C LEU A 254 -17.01 -8.42 -13.47
N LEU A 255 -16.32 -7.63 -14.34
CA LEU A 255 -16.49 -7.72 -15.79
C LEU A 255 -15.87 -8.99 -16.36
N GLY A 256 -16.44 -9.47 -17.44
CA GLY A 256 -15.94 -10.60 -18.19
C GLY A 256 -16.00 -11.93 -17.45
N ASP A 257 -15.35 -12.91 -18.03
CA ASP A 257 -15.29 -14.30 -17.57
C ASP A 257 -14.33 -14.49 -16.39
N ALA A 258 -13.24 -13.74 -16.38
CA ALA A 258 -12.32 -13.60 -15.28
C ALA A 258 -11.60 -12.25 -15.36
N CYS A 259 -11.16 -11.77 -14.22
CA CYS A 259 -10.30 -10.59 -14.12
C CYS A 259 -9.03 -10.95 -13.34
N VAL A 260 -7.88 -10.47 -13.80
CA VAL A 260 -6.60 -10.67 -13.13
C VAL A 260 -5.76 -9.41 -13.23
N TYR A 261 -5.12 -9.05 -12.13
CA TYR A 261 -4.21 -7.91 -12.09
C TYR A 261 -3.12 -8.11 -11.05
N PRO A 262 -1.90 -7.55 -11.25
CA PRO A 262 -0.80 -7.72 -10.33
C PRO A 262 -1.00 -6.93 -9.06
N VAL A 263 -0.40 -7.43 -7.97
CA VAL A 263 -0.42 -6.80 -6.65
C VAL A 263 0.94 -6.95 -5.96
N LEU A 264 1.13 -6.23 -4.85
CA LEU A 264 2.38 -6.23 -4.09
C LEU A 264 2.45 -7.38 -3.08
N ASN A 265 1.34 -7.70 -2.45
CA ASN A 265 1.23 -8.60 -1.32
C ASN A 265 2.21 -8.24 -0.19
N SER A 266 2.06 -7.05 0.38
CA SER A 266 3.00 -6.51 1.36
C SER A 266 2.30 -5.71 2.46
N ALA A 267 2.70 -5.92 3.72
CA ALA A 267 2.38 -5.03 4.83
C ALA A 267 3.67 -4.54 5.49
N VAL A 268 3.82 -3.22 5.61
CA VAL A 268 5.00 -2.56 6.15
C VAL A 268 4.61 -1.66 7.31
N PHE A 269 5.42 -1.70 8.37
CA PHE A 269 5.22 -0.89 9.57
C PHE A 269 6.48 -0.08 9.86
N PHE A 270 6.37 1.25 9.70
CA PHE A 270 7.46 2.18 9.94
C PHE A 270 7.44 2.69 11.38
N LEU A 271 8.62 2.84 11.95
CA LEU A 271 8.86 3.60 13.18
C LEU A 271 9.70 4.81 12.81
N ASP A 272 9.06 5.95 12.64
CA ASP A 272 9.75 7.20 12.36
C ASP A 272 10.54 7.64 13.60
N ASP A 273 11.60 8.42 13.43
CA ASP A 273 12.50 8.84 14.52
C ASP A 273 13.08 7.68 15.36
N PHE A 274 13.25 6.50 14.80
CA PHE A 274 13.68 5.32 15.55
C PHE A 274 14.74 4.48 14.81
N PRO A 275 15.82 4.07 15.46
CA PRO A 275 16.27 4.48 16.80
C PRO A 275 16.95 5.85 16.75
N SER A 276 16.53 6.76 17.60
CA SER A 276 17.06 8.11 17.69
C SER A 276 17.17 8.52 19.16
N PRO A 277 17.69 9.68 19.51
CA PRO A 277 17.59 10.18 20.88
C PRO A 277 16.14 10.18 21.34
N VAL A 278 15.88 9.85 22.60
CA VAL A 278 14.52 9.93 23.15
C VAL A 278 14.01 11.36 22.97
N PRO A 279 12.82 11.57 22.36
CA PRO A 279 12.32 12.92 22.15
C PRO A 279 12.15 13.65 23.48
N GLU A 280 12.47 14.94 23.48
CA GLU A 280 12.25 15.84 24.60
C GLU A 280 10.86 16.47 24.44
N GLY A 281 10.20 16.75 25.56
CA GLY A 281 8.88 17.39 25.55
C GLY A 281 8.21 17.36 26.93
N ASP A 282 6.98 17.89 26.99
CA ASP A 282 6.18 17.81 28.21
C ASP A 282 5.48 16.46 28.33
N GLY A 283 6.18 15.48 28.87
CA GLY A 283 5.60 14.16 29.16
C GLY A 283 4.55 14.14 30.28
N GLN A 284 3.69 15.18 30.40
CA GLN A 284 2.71 15.29 31.49
C GLN A 284 1.74 14.11 31.51
N TYR A 285 1.23 13.69 30.36
CA TYR A 285 0.28 12.57 30.28
C TYR A 285 0.94 11.24 30.64
N ILE A 286 2.19 11.02 30.19
CA ILE A 286 3.00 9.86 30.58
C ILE A 286 3.20 9.84 32.11
N ARG A 287 3.57 10.98 32.71
CA ARG A 287 3.73 11.07 34.17
C ARG A 287 2.43 10.84 34.91
N GLN A 288 1.30 11.36 34.41
CA GLN A 288 -0.01 11.20 35.03
C GLN A 288 -0.50 9.76 34.97
N GLN A 289 -0.33 9.11 33.83
CA GLN A 289 -0.87 7.75 33.60
C GLN A 289 0.04 6.65 34.17
N TYR A 290 1.37 6.82 34.07
CA TYR A 290 2.33 5.77 34.39
C TYR A 290 3.27 6.11 35.56
N GLY A 291 3.38 7.35 35.96
CA GLY A 291 4.37 7.79 36.96
C GLY A 291 5.82 7.65 36.48
N LEU A 292 6.06 7.64 35.18
CA LEU A 292 7.36 7.43 34.54
C LEU A 292 7.86 8.71 33.87
N SER A 293 9.17 8.83 33.73
CA SER A 293 9.77 9.76 32.77
C SER A 293 9.56 9.25 31.34
N ILE A 294 9.72 10.14 30.34
CA ILE A 294 9.60 9.77 28.92
C ILE A 294 10.54 8.59 28.61
N ALA A 295 11.82 8.69 28.95
CA ALA A 295 12.80 7.63 28.69
C ALA A 295 12.47 6.30 29.38
N GLU A 296 11.91 6.34 30.61
CA GLU A 296 11.48 5.13 31.30
C GLU A 296 10.23 4.52 30.67
N PHE A 297 9.31 5.35 30.21
CA PHE A 297 8.12 4.89 29.50
C PHE A 297 8.51 4.16 28.21
N TYR A 298 9.40 4.72 27.40
CA TYR A 298 9.91 4.06 26.20
C TYR A 298 10.52 2.70 26.49
N ALA A 299 11.37 2.63 27.52
CA ALA A 299 12.09 1.41 27.85
C ALA A 299 11.21 0.34 28.49
N LYS A 300 10.20 0.71 29.27
CA LYS A 300 9.43 -0.20 30.12
C LYS A 300 8.03 -0.54 29.59
N VAL A 301 7.46 0.33 28.74
CA VAL A 301 6.09 0.20 28.24
C VAL A 301 6.04 0.17 26.70
N TRP A 302 6.37 1.28 26.06
CA TRP A 302 6.21 1.47 24.62
C TRP A 302 6.95 0.39 23.79
N TRP A 303 8.26 0.30 23.92
CA TRP A 303 9.06 -0.66 23.17
C TRP A 303 8.68 -2.12 23.46
N PRO A 304 8.52 -2.57 24.73
CA PRO A 304 8.04 -3.92 25.02
C PRO A 304 6.66 -4.23 24.42
N ASP A 305 5.75 -3.26 24.34
CA ASP A 305 4.45 -3.45 23.71
C ASP A 305 4.58 -3.63 22.20
N LEU A 306 5.39 -2.80 21.52
CA LEU A 306 5.67 -2.96 20.09
C LEU A 306 6.31 -4.32 19.77
N VAL A 307 7.22 -4.80 20.63
CA VAL A 307 7.80 -6.13 20.50
C VAL A 307 6.71 -7.20 20.58
N ARG A 308 5.78 -7.09 21.53
CA ARG A 308 4.65 -8.04 21.67
C ARG A 308 3.72 -8.03 20.47
N LEU A 309 3.44 -6.84 19.91
CA LEU A 309 2.66 -6.71 18.67
C LEU A 309 3.40 -7.38 17.50
N ALA A 310 4.70 -7.12 17.38
CA ALA A 310 5.53 -7.75 16.34
C ALA A 310 5.51 -9.28 16.44
N GLU A 311 5.66 -9.84 17.65
CA GLU A 311 5.60 -11.29 17.87
C GLU A 311 4.20 -11.87 17.59
N ARG A 312 3.13 -11.16 17.96
CA ARG A 312 1.74 -11.62 17.76
C ARG A 312 1.32 -11.64 16.29
N TYR A 313 1.69 -10.60 15.54
CA TYR A 313 1.22 -10.39 14.17
C TYR A 313 2.31 -10.66 13.11
N GLY A 314 3.52 -11.04 13.51
CA GLY A 314 4.63 -11.30 12.61
C GLY A 314 5.25 -10.04 12.00
N ILE A 315 5.06 -8.87 12.62
CA ILE A 315 5.54 -7.58 12.11
C ILE A 315 7.07 -7.53 12.16
N ARG A 316 7.66 -6.98 11.11
CA ARG A 316 9.08 -6.62 11.05
C ARG A 316 9.18 -5.13 10.77
N TYR A 317 9.45 -4.36 11.83
CA TYR A 317 9.48 -2.91 11.72
C TYR A 317 10.63 -2.40 10.85
N THR A 318 10.35 -1.37 10.06
CA THR A 318 11.36 -0.52 9.44
C THR A 318 11.52 0.73 10.30
N GLY A 319 12.62 0.83 11.05
CA GLY A 319 12.95 2.03 11.82
C GLY A 319 13.68 3.03 10.94
N VAL A 320 13.24 4.27 10.92
CA VAL A 320 13.91 5.32 10.14
C VAL A 320 14.51 6.35 11.08
N MET A 321 15.84 6.42 11.06
CA MET A 321 16.61 7.15 12.06
C MET A 321 16.96 8.57 11.63
N ILE A 322 16.96 9.46 12.61
CA ILE A 322 17.65 10.75 12.57
C ILE A 322 18.89 10.70 13.48
N GLU A 323 19.88 11.53 13.23
CA GLU A 323 21.07 11.58 14.08
C GLU A 323 20.88 12.48 15.29
N ASN A 324 20.18 13.59 15.11
CA ASN A 324 19.85 14.55 16.19
C ASN A 324 18.59 15.36 15.84
N TYR A 325 18.08 16.13 16.80
CA TYR A 325 16.92 17.01 16.63
C TYR A 325 17.31 18.51 16.48
N GLY A 326 18.52 18.80 16.01
CA GLY A 326 18.96 20.18 15.79
C GLY A 326 18.27 20.81 14.58
N ASP A 327 18.16 22.14 14.58
CA ASP A 327 17.56 22.92 13.49
C ASP A 327 18.60 23.58 12.57
N ASP A 328 19.89 23.37 12.83
CA ASP A 328 20.97 23.99 12.05
C ASP A 328 21.18 23.27 10.72
N THR A 329 20.92 23.98 9.63
CA THR A 329 21.14 23.53 8.25
C THR A 329 22.32 24.25 7.57
N GLU A 330 22.91 25.26 8.22
CA GLU A 330 23.98 26.08 7.64
C GLU A 330 25.37 25.59 8.03
N ALA A 331 25.55 25.16 9.32
CA ALA A 331 26.82 24.63 9.77
C ALA A 331 27.13 23.25 9.22
N PRO A 332 28.41 22.87 9.04
CA PRO A 332 28.76 21.50 8.66
C PRO A 332 28.21 20.48 9.68
N PRO A 333 27.66 19.33 9.21
CA PRO A 333 27.12 18.32 10.09
C PRO A 333 28.13 17.85 11.14
N THR A 334 27.67 17.63 12.36
CA THR A 334 28.48 17.17 13.48
C THR A 334 27.98 15.85 14.01
N ARG A 335 28.89 14.88 14.22
CA ARG A 335 28.56 13.54 14.66
C ARG A 335 28.01 13.50 16.08
N GLN A 336 26.87 12.79 16.25
CA GLN A 336 26.28 12.49 17.55
C GLN A 336 27.23 11.64 18.41
N ARG A 337 27.44 12.02 19.66
CA ARG A 337 28.32 11.32 20.59
C ARG A 337 27.59 10.31 21.47
N ASN A 338 26.31 10.51 21.74
CA ASN A 338 25.52 9.58 22.54
C ASN A 338 24.91 8.49 21.65
N ILE A 339 25.65 7.40 21.50
CA ILE A 339 25.30 6.31 20.58
C ILE A 339 24.60 5.13 21.27
N ARG A 340 24.45 5.16 22.61
CA ARG A 340 23.97 3.99 23.37
C ARG A 340 22.55 3.56 23.00
N GLN A 341 21.65 4.53 22.79
CA GLN A 341 20.26 4.27 22.42
C GLN A 341 20.17 3.68 21.02
N PHE A 342 20.89 4.27 20.07
CA PHE A 342 20.97 3.74 18.70
C PHE A 342 21.45 2.28 18.70
N GLN A 343 22.52 1.97 19.42
CA GLN A 343 23.05 0.61 19.51
C GLN A 343 22.07 -0.34 20.19
N TYR A 344 21.41 0.09 21.26
CA TYR A 344 20.50 -0.74 22.02
C TYR A 344 19.21 -1.03 21.24
N TYR A 345 18.44 -0.01 20.89
CA TYR A 345 17.16 -0.18 20.22
C TYR A 345 17.32 -0.62 18.76
N GLY A 346 18.26 -0.05 18.02
CA GLY A 346 18.57 -0.48 16.66
C GLY A 346 19.05 -1.93 16.61
N GLY A 347 19.90 -2.33 17.55
CA GLY A 347 20.32 -3.72 17.68
C GLY A 347 19.17 -4.68 18.04
N LEU A 348 18.18 -4.24 18.84
CA LEU A 348 16.99 -5.04 19.15
C LEU A 348 16.10 -5.17 17.91
N LEU A 349 15.80 -4.08 17.22
CA LEU A 349 15.00 -4.08 16.00
C LEU A 349 15.59 -5.01 14.92
N LEU A 350 16.89 -4.89 14.66
CA LEU A 350 17.58 -5.76 13.69
C LEU A 350 17.54 -7.24 14.09
N ARG A 351 17.64 -7.58 15.39
CA ARG A 351 17.53 -8.98 15.87
C ARG A 351 16.13 -9.56 15.68
N GLN A 352 15.10 -8.73 15.65
CA GLN A 352 13.72 -9.14 15.36
C GLN A 352 13.41 -9.26 13.87
N GLY A 353 14.43 -9.11 13.01
CA GLY A 353 14.27 -9.18 11.55
C GLY A 353 13.78 -7.89 10.92
N GLY A 354 13.74 -6.80 11.67
CA GLY A 354 13.47 -5.46 11.16
C GLY A 354 14.66 -4.87 10.39
N GLU A 355 14.49 -3.69 9.84
CA GLU A 355 15.55 -2.96 9.14
C GLU A 355 15.64 -1.51 9.60
N LEU A 356 16.72 -0.82 9.18
CA LEU A 356 16.92 0.60 9.45
C LEU A 356 17.03 1.36 8.14
N GLY A 357 16.28 2.45 8.06
CA GLY A 357 16.33 3.47 7.01
C GLY A 357 16.81 4.83 7.56
N PHE A 358 16.50 5.88 6.83
CA PHE A 358 16.92 7.27 7.09
C PHE A 358 15.70 8.17 7.16
N HIS A 359 15.71 9.11 8.13
CA HIS A 359 14.67 10.13 8.31
C HIS A 359 15.27 11.56 8.35
N GLY A 360 16.35 11.76 7.61
CA GLY A 360 17.12 12.99 7.63
C GLY A 360 18.17 13.04 8.74
N TYR A 361 19.16 13.93 8.57
CA TYR A 361 20.24 14.10 9.52
C TYR A 361 19.75 14.68 10.86
N ASN A 362 18.94 15.73 10.80
CA ASN A 362 18.48 16.53 11.94
C ASN A 362 16.97 16.81 11.90
N HIS A 363 16.19 15.91 11.34
CA HIS A 363 14.74 16.06 11.17
C HIS A 363 14.32 17.31 10.38
N GLN A 364 15.23 17.90 9.58
CA GLN A 364 14.87 18.98 8.66
C GLN A 364 14.59 18.40 7.27
N PRO A 365 13.42 18.69 6.67
CA PRO A 365 13.09 18.24 5.32
C PRO A 365 14.13 18.67 4.28
N LEU A 366 14.32 17.86 3.25
CA LEU A 366 15.29 18.15 2.21
C LEU A 366 14.69 19.11 1.17
N VAL A 367 14.67 20.38 1.52
CA VAL A 367 14.18 21.49 0.69
C VAL A 367 15.22 22.59 0.60
N LEU A 368 15.27 23.24 -0.55
CA LEU A 368 16.11 24.41 -0.81
C LEU A 368 15.31 25.71 -0.60
N PRO A 369 15.94 26.90 -0.63
CA PRO A 369 15.29 28.17 -0.26
C PRO A 369 14.08 28.59 -1.11
N GLU A 370 13.83 27.92 -2.23
CA GLU A 370 12.63 28.15 -3.05
C GLU A 370 11.33 27.64 -2.42
N THR A 371 11.40 26.79 -1.40
CA THR A 371 10.22 26.24 -0.72
C THR A 371 9.84 27.08 0.48
N ASP A 372 8.60 27.53 0.53
CA ASP A 372 8.01 28.24 1.66
C ASP A 372 7.16 27.28 2.50
N TYR A 373 7.48 27.15 3.79
CA TYR A 373 6.68 26.33 4.73
C TYR A 373 5.44 27.06 5.28
N GLY A 374 5.32 28.36 5.03
CA GLY A 374 4.32 29.20 5.67
C GLY A 374 4.48 29.23 7.21
N ASP A 375 3.36 29.40 7.90
CA ASP A 375 3.31 29.42 9.38
C ASP A 375 3.05 28.00 9.97
N ARG A 376 3.00 26.96 9.14
CA ARG A 376 2.59 25.62 9.58
C ARG A 376 3.74 24.85 10.25
N TYR A 377 4.98 25.05 9.81
CA TYR A 377 6.15 24.32 10.29
C TYR A 377 7.29 25.26 10.62
N ASP A 378 7.99 25.00 11.70
CA ASP A 378 9.21 25.71 12.11
C ASP A 378 10.48 24.99 11.60
N TYR A 379 10.47 24.64 10.28
CA TYR A 379 11.62 24.01 9.62
C TYR A 379 12.52 25.03 8.94
N ARG A 380 13.80 24.64 8.78
CA ARG A 380 14.81 25.41 8.05
C ARG A 380 15.03 24.82 6.66
N GLN A 381 15.19 25.68 5.65
CA GLN A 381 15.66 25.25 4.34
C GLN A 381 17.17 24.99 4.38
N TRP A 382 17.62 24.08 3.52
CA TRP A 382 19.05 23.85 3.32
C TRP A 382 19.62 24.90 2.36
N PRO A 383 20.82 25.49 2.65
CA PRO A 383 21.36 26.58 1.84
C PRO A 383 21.81 26.13 0.44
N SER A 384 22.07 24.84 0.22
CA SER A 384 22.53 24.30 -1.04
C SER A 384 22.36 22.78 -1.14
N ALA A 385 22.40 22.26 -2.36
CA ALA A 385 22.46 20.82 -2.62
C ALA A 385 23.68 20.14 -1.97
N ASP A 386 24.82 20.83 -1.89
CA ASP A 386 26.02 20.28 -1.24
C ASP A 386 25.82 20.12 0.28
N ALA A 387 25.10 21.04 0.92
CA ALA A 387 24.74 20.92 2.34
C ALA A 387 23.83 19.73 2.60
N ILE A 388 22.81 19.50 1.75
CA ILE A 388 21.95 18.31 1.82
C ILE A 388 22.78 17.02 1.69
N VAL A 389 23.66 16.96 0.70
CA VAL A 389 24.52 15.78 0.48
C VAL A 389 25.44 15.54 1.66
N ALA A 390 26.06 16.59 2.21
CA ALA A 390 26.93 16.48 3.39
C ALA A 390 26.18 15.95 4.62
N ALA A 391 24.94 16.39 4.83
CA ALA A 391 24.08 15.92 5.91
C ALA A 391 23.72 14.43 5.74
N MET A 392 23.35 14.01 4.52
CA MET A 392 23.04 12.62 4.23
C MET A 392 24.27 11.70 4.30
N ASP A 393 25.44 12.18 3.88
CA ASP A 393 26.70 11.46 4.01
C ASP A 393 27.09 11.26 5.48
N GLU A 394 26.90 12.27 6.34
CA GLU A 394 27.13 12.11 7.79
C GLU A 394 26.16 11.09 8.39
N LEU A 395 24.85 11.21 8.15
CA LEU A 395 23.85 10.25 8.65
C LEU A 395 24.17 8.82 8.22
N THR A 396 24.52 8.61 6.95
CA THR A 396 24.90 7.30 6.42
C THR A 396 26.16 6.74 7.08
N SER A 397 27.18 7.62 7.23
CA SER A 397 28.43 7.29 7.90
C SER A 397 28.23 7.01 9.38
N PHE A 398 27.35 7.76 10.05
CA PHE A 398 26.96 7.55 11.44
C PHE A 398 26.27 6.19 11.60
N GLN A 399 25.26 5.88 10.79
CA GLN A 399 24.58 4.58 10.83
C GLN A 399 25.57 3.41 10.72
N LYS A 400 26.49 3.46 9.75
CA LYS A 400 27.53 2.43 9.57
C LYS A 400 28.47 2.32 10.77
N ALA A 401 28.78 3.43 11.42
CA ALA A 401 29.68 3.43 12.59
C ALA A 401 28.99 2.86 13.85
N VAL A 402 27.70 3.12 14.01
CA VAL A 402 26.92 2.73 15.20
C VAL A 402 26.35 1.32 15.07
N LEU A 403 25.88 0.97 13.88
CA LEU A 403 25.21 -0.29 13.53
C LEU A 403 25.77 -0.82 12.20
N PRO A 404 27.00 -1.38 12.21
CA PRO A 404 27.74 -1.73 10.99
C PRO A 404 27.07 -2.79 10.12
N TYR A 405 26.08 -3.48 10.65
CA TYR A 405 25.32 -4.51 9.93
C TYR A 405 23.99 -4.00 9.35
N ALA A 406 23.62 -2.73 9.63
CA ALA A 406 22.46 -2.11 9.02
C ALA A 406 22.79 -1.72 7.57
N SER A 407 21.89 -2.04 6.66
CA SER A 407 21.96 -1.60 5.27
C SER A 407 20.76 -0.69 4.99
N GLY A 408 20.87 0.59 5.36
CA GLY A 408 19.82 1.56 5.09
C GLY A 408 19.74 1.86 3.58
N SER A 409 18.57 1.68 2.98
CA SER A 409 18.31 2.08 1.60
C SER A 409 16.99 2.85 1.44
N VAL A 410 16.21 2.93 2.50
CA VAL A 410 14.91 3.60 2.54
C VAL A 410 15.07 4.98 3.18
N TYR A 411 14.54 5.98 2.55
CA TYR A 411 14.44 7.34 3.06
C TYR A 411 12.98 7.73 3.27
N VAL A 412 12.68 8.24 4.44
CA VAL A 412 11.38 8.84 4.78
C VAL A 412 11.60 10.32 4.99
N PRO A 413 10.92 11.20 4.27
CA PRO A 413 11.04 12.64 4.50
C PRO A 413 10.43 13.05 5.85
N PRO A 414 11.10 13.89 6.66
CA PRO A 414 10.48 14.49 7.83
C PRO A 414 9.17 15.18 7.49
N SER A 415 8.11 14.91 8.27
CA SER A 415 6.73 15.38 8.03
C SER A 415 6.22 15.09 6.61
N ASN A 416 6.74 14.07 5.93
CA ASN A 416 6.48 13.76 4.53
C ASN A 416 6.83 14.89 3.53
N ILE A 417 7.64 15.86 3.93
CA ILE A 417 7.99 17.02 3.11
C ILE A 417 9.27 16.76 2.33
N LEU A 418 9.18 16.81 1.00
CA LEU A 418 10.31 16.67 0.10
C LEU A 418 10.07 17.49 -1.16
N SER A 419 10.87 18.54 -1.38
CA SER A 419 10.74 19.32 -2.61
C SER A 419 11.22 18.55 -3.83
N ALA A 420 10.79 18.98 -5.02
CA ALA A 420 11.25 18.39 -6.29
C ALA A 420 12.79 18.46 -6.42
N SER A 421 13.41 19.56 -5.97
CA SER A 421 14.87 19.71 -5.93
C SER A 421 15.53 18.74 -4.92
N GLY A 422 14.95 18.59 -3.72
CA GLY A 422 15.39 17.61 -2.72
C GLY A 422 15.28 16.16 -3.24
N ARG A 423 14.17 15.82 -3.89
CA ARG A 423 13.97 14.52 -4.54
C ARG A 423 15.03 14.23 -5.62
N ALA A 424 15.30 15.22 -6.48
CA ALA A 424 16.31 15.09 -7.51
C ALA A 424 17.74 14.94 -6.94
N ILE A 425 18.05 15.61 -5.84
CA ILE A 425 19.33 15.47 -5.12
C ILE A 425 19.46 14.04 -4.56
N LEU A 426 18.43 13.51 -3.90
CA LEU A 426 18.44 12.14 -3.39
C LEU A 426 18.70 11.13 -4.50
N GLY A 427 17.96 11.17 -5.60
CA GLY A 427 18.08 10.22 -6.70
C GLY A 427 19.43 10.29 -7.42
N SER A 428 20.02 11.50 -7.58
CA SER A 428 21.25 11.67 -8.36
C SER A 428 22.53 11.69 -7.53
N ARG A 429 22.50 12.07 -6.25
CA ARG A 429 23.71 12.35 -5.46
C ARG A 429 23.82 11.54 -4.16
N VAL A 430 22.76 10.82 -3.75
CA VAL A 430 22.74 9.98 -2.54
C VAL A 430 22.46 8.52 -2.93
N PRO A 431 23.44 7.82 -3.52
CA PRO A 431 23.22 6.47 -4.09
C PRO A 431 22.85 5.39 -3.05
N GLN A 432 22.94 5.68 -1.78
CA GLN A 432 22.50 4.81 -0.69
C GLN A 432 20.97 4.77 -0.62
N VAL A 433 20.28 5.87 -0.95
CA VAL A 433 18.82 5.93 -1.00
C VAL A 433 18.35 5.29 -2.30
N ARG A 434 17.59 4.21 -2.16
CA ARG A 434 17.03 3.42 -3.27
C ARG A 434 15.51 3.43 -3.27
N THR A 435 14.93 3.80 -2.13
CA THR A 435 13.49 3.86 -1.90
C THR A 435 13.17 5.13 -1.14
N ILE A 436 12.12 5.82 -1.54
CA ILE A 436 11.53 6.92 -0.80
C ILE A 436 10.14 6.49 -0.38
N ALA A 437 9.86 6.56 0.94
CA ALA A 437 8.55 6.27 1.50
C ALA A 437 7.96 7.55 2.11
N SER A 438 6.91 8.07 1.49
CA SER A 438 6.26 9.31 1.88
C SER A 438 4.73 9.15 1.90
N SER A 439 3.97 10.23 1.81
CA SER A 439 2.51 10.18 1.95
C SER A 439 1.82 9.53 0.74
N TYR A 440 0.84 8.68 1.01
CA TYR A 440 -0.15 8.24 0.01
C TYR A 440 -1.24 9.31 -0.17
N LEU A 441 -1.67 9.90 0.95
CA LEU A 441 -2.77 10.85 1.00
C LEU A 441 -2.27 12.29 0.92
N GLU A 442 -3.08 13.14 0.32
CA GLU A 442 -2.92 14.59 0.37
C GLU A 442 -3.37 15.12 1.74
N ASP A 443 -2.81 16.24 2.18
CA ASP A 443 -3.18 16.91 3.44
C ASP A 443 -3.84 18.29 3.21
N GLY A 444 -4.21 18.58 1.97
CA GLY A 444 -4.78 19.84 1.54
C GLY A 444 -3.75 20.98 1.36
N THR A 445 -2.45 20.65 1.36
CA THR A 445 -1.35 21.57 1.03
C THR A 445 -0.45 20.97 -0.05
N ASP A 446 0.42 21.80 -0.65
CA ASP A 446 1.41 21.38 -1.66
C ASP A 446 2.73 20.92 -1.02
N LEU A 447 2.81 20.79 0.30
CA LEU A 447 4.05 20.47 1.01
C LEU A 447 4.38 18.98 1.06
N PRO A 448 3.43 18.07 1.33
CA PRO A 448 3.71 16.63 1.34
C PRO A 448 4.13 16.11 -0.03
N TYR A 449 5.13 15.26 -0.02
CA TYR A 449 5.52 14.49 -1.19
C TYR A 449 4.56 13.30 -1.35
N VAL A 450 3.47 13.50 -2.08
CA VAL A 450 2.45 12.49 -2.35
C VAL A 450 2.94 11.54 -3.44
N GLN A 451 2.78 10.24 -3.22
CA GLN A 451 3.34 9.20 -4.07
C GLN A 451 2.26 8.24 -4.60
N GLU A 452 2.60 7.58 -5.70
CA GLU A 452 1.99 6.33 -6.19
C GLU A 452 2.99 5.19 -6.08
N PHE A 453 2.54 3.94 -5.92
CA PHE A 453 3.42 2.78 -5.93
C PHE A 453 4.08 2.61 -7.29
N GLY A 454 5.39 2.67 -7.36
CA GLY A 454 6.09 2.57 -8.64
C GLY A 454 7.59 2.71 -8.54
N VAL A 455 8.21 2.70 -9.72
CA VAL A 455 9.63 2.97 -9.90
C VAL A 455 9.76 4.20 -10.77
N ALA A 456 10.46 5.21 -10.28
CA ALA A 456 10.72 6.43 -11.03
C ALA A 456 11.76 6.22 -12.14
N GLU A 457 11.88 7.17 -13.06
CA GLU A 457 12.83 7.10 -14.19
C GLU A 457 14.29 6.96 -13.76
N ASP A 458 14.64 7.52 -12.61
CA ASP A 458 15.99 7.42 -12.03
C ASP A 458 16.24 6.10 -11.27
N GLY A 459 15.26 5.19 -11.24
CA GLY A 459 15.33 3.89 -10.61
C GLY A 459 15.02 3.88 -9.10
N VAL A 460 14.71 5.02 -8.52
CA VAL A 460 14.27 5.09 -7.12
C VAL A 460 12.84 4.57 -7.01
N VAL A 461 12.60 3.73 -6.00
CA VAL A 461 11.29 3.16 -5.72
C VAL A 461 10.47 4.16 -4.92
N GLU A 462 9.24 4.40 -5.36
CA GLU A 462 8.24 5.20 -4.67
C GLU A 462 7.33 4.26 -3.88
N GLU A 463 7.37 4.39 -2.53
CA GLU A 463 6.67 3.50 -1.59
C GLU A 463 5.77 4.33 -0.66
N PRO A 464 4.56 4.72 -1.12
CA PRO A 464 3.67 5.55 -0.33
C PRO A 464 3.22 4.88 0.97
N ARG A 465 3.07 5.69 2.03
CA ARG A 465 2.58 5.29 3.35
C ARG A 465 1.12 5.70 3.48
N ILE A 466 0.23 4.70 3.67
CA ILE A 466 -1.22 4.84 3.53
C ILE A 466 -1.88 5.31 4.83
N VAL A 467 -1.45 4.74 5.96
CA VAL A 467 -2.11 4.96 7.26
C VAL A 467 -1.09 5.27 8.34
N SER A 468 -1.52 5.95 9.40
CA SER A 468 -0.63 6.38 10.47
C SER A 468 -1.29 6.33 11.85
N GLY A 469 -0.46 6.36 12.88
CA GLY A 469 -0.89 6.54 14.26
C GLY A 469 -1.75 5.42 14.82
N SER A 470 -2.66 5.76 15.71
CA SER A 470 -3.51 4.80 16.42
C SER A 470 -4.67 4.24 15.59
N MET A 471 -5.02 4.85 14.48
CA MET A 471 -6.20 4.51 13.67
C MET A 471 -7.55 4.65 14.40
N VAL A 472 -7.56 5.24 15.60
CA VAL A 472 -8.78 5.43 16.39
C VAL A 472 -9.65 6.50 15.75
N GLY A 473 -10.86 6.10 15.31
CA GLY A 473 -11.87 7.03 14.77
C GLY A 473 -11.51 7.63 13.39
N ASP A 474 -10.43 7.23 12.79
CA ASP A 474 -10.04 7.73 11.47
C ASP A 474 -10.71 6.91 10.35
N THR A 475 -11.86 7.42 9.89
CA THR A 475 -12.66 6.80 8.83
C THR A 475 -12.00 6.94 7.45
N TYR A 476 -11.29 8.05 7.19
CA TYR A 476 -10.62 8.30 5.91
C TYR A 476 -9.45 7.32 5.70
N MET A 477 -8.55 7.21 6.67
CA MET A 477 -7.46 6.23 6.60
C MET A 477 -7.97 4.79 6.59
N ARG A 478 -9.09 4.49 7.27
CA ARG A 478 -9.71 3.16 7.23
C ARG A 478 -10.23 2.82 5.84
N THR A 479 -10.84 3.78 5.15
CA THR A 479 -11.29 3.63 3.77
C THR A 479 -10.11 3.49 2.82
N ALA A 480 -9.05 4.28 2.98
CA ALA A 480 -7.82 4.16 2.21
C ALA A 480 -7.16 2.78 2.38
N ALA A 481 -7.07 2.28 3.62
CA ALA A 481 -6.53 0.94 3.88
C ALA A 481 -7.36 -0.17 3.21
N LEU A 482 -8.69 -0.09 3.26
CA LEU A 482 -9.58 -1.04 2.60
C LEU A 482 -9.42 -0.99 1.08
N SER A 483 -9.36 0.21 0.52
CA SER A 483 -9.14 0.45 -0.90
C SER A 483 -7.84 -0.18 -1.37
N GLU A 484 -6.73 0.11 -0.70
CA GLU A 484 -5.42 -0.37 -1.08
C GLU A 484 -5.23 -1.89 -0.91
N LEU A 485 -5.95 -2.52 0.02
CA LEU A 485 -6.03 -3.98 0.06
C LEU A 485 -6.65 -4.57 -1.22
N ASN A 486 -7.60 -3.86 -1.84
CA ASN A 486 -8.32 -4.35 -3.02
C ASN A 486 -7.71 -3.89 -4.35
N LEU A 487 -6.83 -2.90 -4.36
CA LEU A 487 -6.09 -2.48 -5.56
C LEU A 487 -4.69 -3.08 -5.61
N HIS A 488 -3.87 -2.87 -4.58
CA HIS A 488 -2.47 -3.30 -4.57
C HIS A 488 -2.20 -4.49 -3.61
N PHE A 489 -3.19 -4.93 -2.85
CA PHE A 489 -3.03 -5.91 -1.78
C PHE A 489 -1.88 -5.51 -0.85
N VAL A 490 -1.97 -4.29 -0.34
CA VAL A 490 -0.91 -3.64 0.43
C VAL A 490 -1.45 -2.90 1.64
N SER A 491 -0.64 -2.79 2.68
CA SER A 491 -0.86 -1.91 3.83
C SER A 491 0.49 -1.33 4.28
N THR A 492 0.59 -0.02 4.39
CA THR A 492 1.79 0.67 4.88
C THR A 492 1.39 1.61 6.01
N HIS A 493 1.89 1.32 7.20
CA HIS A 493 1.57 2.06 8.42
C HIS A 493 2.82 2.72 9.00
N PHE A 494 2.68 3.90 9.58
CA PHE A 494 3.76 4.56 10.31
C PHE A 494 3.29 5.15 11.64
N MET A 495 4.19 5.24 12.58
CA MET A 495 3.99 5.87 13.89
C MET A 495 5.29 6.44 14.41
N HIS A 496 5.18 7.35 15.38
CA HIS A 496 6.33 8.02 15.98
C HIS A 496 6.43 7.70 17.47
N PRO A 497 7.65 7.67 18.01
CA PRO A 497 7.84 7.59 19.44
C PRO A 497 7.26 8.80 20.22
N ASP A 498 7.16 9.97 19.61
CA ASP A 498 6.65 11.20 20.22
C ASP A 498 5.14 11.43 20.03
N ASP A 499 4.40 10.53 19.40
CA ASP A 499 2.94 10.63 19.27
C ASP A 499 2.25 10.86 20.64
N LEU A 500 2.81 10.30 21.72
CA LEU A 500 2.29 10.47 23.08
C LEU A 500 2.76 11.78 23.79
N LEU A 501 3.50 12.61 23.10
CA LEU A 501 3.89 13.94 23.57
C LEU A 501 3.06 15.03 22.91
N ASP A 502 2.36 14.71 21.84
CA ASP A 502 1.57 15.61 21.02
C ASP A 502 0.07 15.37 21.25
N VAL A 503 -0.65 16.42 21.67
CA VAL A 503 -2.09 16.37 21.96
C VAL A 503 -2.88 16.08 20.70
N ASP A 504 -2.46 16.62 19.56
CA ASP A 504 -3.13 16.43 18.27
C ASP A 504 -2.94 15.00 17.71
N ARG A 505 -1.96 14.24 18.27
CA ARG A 505 -1.71 12.84 17.93
C ARG A 505 -2.26 11.85 18.97
N GLY A 506 -3.05 12.33 19.94
CA GLY A 506 -3.72 11.48 20.93
C GLY A 506 -2.97 11.32 22.26
N ALA A 507 -2.02 12.20 22.60
CA ALA A 507 -1.31 12.13 23.88
C ALA A 507 -2.26 12.19 25.10
N ALA A 508 -3.38 12.91 24.98
CA ALA A 508 -4.36 13.05 26.07
C ALA A 508 -5.13 11.74 26.34
N GLU A 509 -5.44 10.96 25.32
CA GLU A 509 -6.07 9.64 25.44
C GLU A 509 -5.09 8.62 26.02
N GLY A 510 -3.81 8.72 25.68
CA GLY A 510 -2.72 7.93 26.22
C GLY A 510 -2.49 6.60 25.50
N TRP A 511 -1.40 5.92 25.94
CA TRP A 511 -0.89 4.75 25.25
C TRP A 511 -1.84 3.56 25.17
N GLU A 512 -2.65 3.32 26.19
CA GLU A 512 -3.56 2.15 26.17
C GLU A 512 -4.66 2.32 25.10
N VAL A 513 -5.16 3.53 24.88
CA VAL A 513 -6.13 3.82 23.81
C VAL A 513 -5.45 3.71 22.46
N TYR A 514 -4.27 4.32 22.32
CA TYR A 514 -3.46 4.24 21.10
C TYR A 514 -3.18 2.79 20.71
N LYS A 515 -2.66 2.00 21.65
CA LYS A 515 -2.34 0.60 21.45
C LYS A 515 -3.57 -0.23 21.07
N THR A 516 -4.71 0.00 21.73
CA THR A 516 -5.96 -0.70 21.42
C THR A 516 -6.41 -0.41 19.99
N GLY A 517 -6.36 0.86 19.55
CA GLY A 517 -6.69 1.21 18.17
C GLY A 517 -5.78 0.53 17.14
N LEU A 518 -4.48 0.47 17.45
CA LEU A 518 -3.52 -0.25 16.60
C LEU A 518 -3.78 -1.78 16.60
N GLU A 519 -4.12 -2.37 17.74
CA GLU A 519 -4.50 -3.79 17.83
C GLU A 519 -5.79 -4.06 17.04
N ASP A 520 -6.81 -3.22 17.15
CA ASP A 520 -8.06 -3.33 16.38
C ASP A 520 -7.79 -3.22 14.85
N TYR A 521 -6.89 -2.32 14.46
CA TYR A 521 -6.45 -2.23 13.07
C TYR A 521 -5.76 -3.51 12.59
N LEU A 522 -4.82 -4.04 13.37
CA LEU A 522 -4.09 -5.27 13.04
C LEU A 522 -5.00 -6.50 12.99
N GLU A 523 -5.98 -6.60 13.90
CA GLU A 523 -6.99 -7.66 13.89
C GLU A 523 -7.87 -7.58 12.63
N TRP A 524 -8.32 -6.38 12.27
CA TRP A 524 -9.07 -6.15 11.04
C TRP A 524 -8.22 -6.51 9.80
N LEU A 525 -6.99 -6.01 9.73
CA LEU A 525 -6.08 -6.23 8.59
C LEU A 525 -5.82 -7.73 8.35
N THR A 526 -5.48 -8.45 9.43
CA THR A 526 -5.18 -9.88 9.35
C THR A 526 -6.44 -10.73 9.07
N ALA A 527 -7.61 -10.28 9.50
CA ALA A 527 -8.88 -10.93 9.17
C ALA A 527 -9.30 -10.68 7.72
N ALA A 528 -9.14 -9.44 7.23
CA ALA A 528 -9.50 -9.07 5.86
C ALA A 528 -8.53 -9.68 4.83
N ALA A 529 -7.24 -9.77 5.15
CA ALA A 529 -6.19 -10.23 4.24
C ALA A 529 -5.22 -11.21 4.94
N PRO A 530 -5.66 -12.44 5.27
CA PRO A 530 -4.83 -13.40 6.04
C PRO A 530 -3.58 -13.88 5.29
N ALA A 531 -3.53 -13.70 3.96
CA ALA A 531 -2.38 -14.05 3.13
C ALA A 531 -1.40 -12.88 2.92
N LEU A 532 -1.63 -11.73 3.55
CA LEU A 532 -0.79 -10.55 3.43
C LEU A 532 0.57 -10.80 4.13
N ARG A 533 1.66 -10.51 3.43
CA ARG A 533 3.02 -10.76 3.94
C ARG A 533 3.50 -9.56 4.77
N MET A 534 3.90 -9.83 6.02
CA MET A 534 4.58 -8.81 6.84
C MET A 534 6.01 -8.65 6.35
N GLN A 535 6.33 -7.51 5.76
CA GLN A 535 7.60 -7.22 5.11
C GLN A 535 8.25 -5.97 5.71
N THR A 536 9.56 -5.82 5.49
CA THR A 536 10.24 -4.54 5.69
C THR A 536 10.07 -3.68 4.44
N ALA A 537 10.32 -2.37 4.54
CA ALA A 537 10.18 -1.46 3.40
C ALA A 537 11.08 -1.87 2.21
N SER A 538 12.31 -2.29 2.46
CA SER A 538 13.18 -2.78 1.37
C SER A 538 12.64 -4.03 0.67
N GLU A 539 11.94 -4.91 1.37
CA GLU A 539 11.28 -6.08 0.76
C GLU A 539 10.04 -5.65 -0.05
N CYS A 540 9.27 -4.69 0.47
CA CYS A 540 8.16 -4.07 -0.25
C CYS A 540 8.65 -3.35 -1.50
N ALA A 541 9.75 -2.61 -1.41
CA ALA A 541 10.39 -1.98 -2.58
C ALA A 541 10.73 -3.00 -3.67
N GLY A 542 11.20 -4.19 -3.29
CA GLY A 542 11.41 -5.29 -4.24
C GLY A 542 10.10 -5.80 -4.86
N ALA A 543 9.00 -5.84 -4.10
CA ALA A 543 7.68 -6.18 -4.63
C ALA A 543 7.17 -5.10 -5.60
N ILE A 544 7.36 -3.80 -5.26
CA ILE A 544 7.01 -2.68 -6.13
C ILE A 544 7.76 -2.75 -7.46
N GLN A 545 9.05 -3.10 -7.45
CA GLN A 545 9.82 -3.25 -8.70
C GLN A 545 9.27 -4.36 -9.59
N ARG A 546 8.93 -5.52 -9.01
CA ARG A 546 8.30 -6.63 -9.75
C ARG A 546 6.96 -6.21 -10.34
N PHE A 547 6.12 -5.59 -9.52
CA PHE A 547 4.82 -5.05 -9.91
C PHE A 547 4.93 -4.03 -11.05
N SER A 548 5.86 -3.07 -10.93
CA SER A 548 6.01 -1.98 -11.91
C SER A 548 6.44 -2.50 -13.29
N ALA A 549 7.34 -3.48 -13.32
CA ALA A 549 7.86 -4.05 -14.56
C ALA A 549 6.87 -5.01 -15.25
N LEU A 550 5.97 -5.65 -14.47
CA LEU A 550 5.15 -6.76 -14.95
C LEU A 550 4.10 -6.31 -15.96
N THR A 551 3.95 -7.07 -17.05
CA THR A 551 2.78 -7.02 -17.94
C THR A 551 1.99 -8.32 -17.80
N VAL A 552 0.65 -8.24 -17.91
CA VAL A 552 -0.26 -9.36 -17.66
C VAL A 552 -1.21 -9.53 -18.83
N ARG A 553 -1.25 -10.75 -19.38
CA ARG A 553 -2.22 -11.13 -20.41
C ARG A 553 -2.97 -12.38 -19.97
N LEU A 554 -4.29 -12.29 -19.93
CA LEU A 554 -5.18 -13.40 -19.64
C LEU A 554 -5.78 -13.94 -20.94
N GLU A 555 -5.69 -15.25 -21.12
CA GLU A 555 -6.36 -16.01 -22.18
C GLU A 555 -7.41 -16.92 -21.54
N SER A 556 -8.69 -16.69 -21.83
CA SER A 556 -9.81 -17.50 -21.31
C SER A 556 -10.20 -18.56 -22.34
N GLY A 557 -9.97 -19.83 -21.99
CA GLY A 557 -10.44 -20.98 -22.75
C GLY A 557 -11.66 -21.65 -22.11
N ALA A 558 -12.27 -22.64 -22.80
CA ALA A 558 -13.39 -23.40 -22.27
C ALA A 558 -12.99 -24.15 -20.98
N ASP A 559 -11.81 -24.77 -20.98
CA ASP A 559 -11.34 -25.69 -19.93
C ASP A 559 -10.28 -25.10 -19.01
N ALA A 560 -9.72 -23.93 -19.36
CA ALA A 560 -8.64 -23.32 -18.59
C ALA A 560 -8.52 -21.81 -18.82
N TRP A 561 -7.99 -21.13 -17.80
CA TRP A 561 -7.42 -19.79 -17.91
C TRP A 561 -5.90 -19.90 -17.99
N THR A 562 -5.30 -19.17 -18.93
CA THR A 562 -3.84 -19.12 -19.08
C THR A 562 -3.36 -17.67 -18.95
N LEU A 563 -2.46 -17.44 -18.00
CA LEU A 563 -1.78 -16.15 -17.82
C LEU A 563 -0.42 -16.19 -18.48
N ARG A 564 -0.09 -15.09 -19.17
CA ARG A 564 1.25 -14.80 -19.69
C ARG A 564 1.75 -13.52 -19.05
N LEU A 565 2.89 -13.63 -18.38
CA LEU A 565 3.51 -12.57 -17.59
C LEU A 565 4.77 -12.09 -18.32
N GLY A 566 4.68 -10.91 -18.93
CA GLY A 566 5.85 -10.28 -19.52
C GLY A 566 6.71 -9.63 -18.43
N ASN A 567 8.02 -9.50 -18.66
CA ASN A 567 9.00 -8.96 -17.70
C ASN A 567 8.99 -9.65 -16.32
N PHE A 568 8.56 -10.93 -16.29
CA PHE A 568 8.60 -11.74 -15.08
C PHE A 568 10.04 -11.91 -14.58
N ALA A 569 10.29 -11.65 -13.29
CA ALA A 569 11.62 -11.76 -12.70
C ALA A 569 11.85 -13.11 -11.99
N ASP A 570 11.22 -13.30 -10.83
CA ASP A 570 11.39 -14.48 -9.96
C ASP A 570 10.08 -14.93 -9.32
N GLU A 571 9.20 -13.99 -8.96
CA GLU A 571 7.84 -14.22 -8.49
C GLU A 571 6.93 -13.08 -8.93
N ALA A 572 5.63 -13.35 -9.02
CA ALA A 572 4.62 -12.32 -9.16
C ALA A 572 3.37 -12.68 -8.34
N TRP A 573 2.76 -11.66 -7.74
CA TRP A 573 1.51 -11.79 -7.01
C TRP A 573 0.40 -11.12 -7.78
N LEU A 574 -0.75 -11.78 -7.88
CA LEU A 574 -1.90 -11.26 -8.63
C LEU A 574 -3.19 -11.55 -7.86
N LEU A 575 -4.14 -10.63 -7.92
CA LEU A 575 -5.52 -10.91 -7.59
C LEU A 575 -6.21 -11.50 -8.83
N PHE A 576 -6.93 -12.60 -8.64
CA PHE A 576 -7.66 -13.31 -9.67
C PHE A 576 -9.11 -13.50 -9.25
N ARG A 577 -10.04 -12.94 -10.02
CA ARG A 577 -11.48 -13.16 -9.85
C ARG A 577 -12.02 -14.08 -10.93
N ALA A 578 -12.60 -15.19 -10.51
CA ALA A 578 -13.19 -16.20 -11.39
C ALA A 578 -14.70 -15.98 -11.54
N ASN A 579 -15.13 -15.23 -12.54
CA ASN A 579 -16.56 -14.93 -12.75
C ASN A 579 -17.29 -16.06 -13.49
N GLY A 580 -16.62 -16.70 -14.45
CA GLY A 580 -17.21 -17.68 -15.36
C GLY A 580 -16.97 -19.14 -15.01
N GLY A 581 -16.53 -19.45 -13.78
CA GLY A 581 -16.26 -20.84 -13.36
C GLY A 581 -15.60 -20.90 -12.00
N THR A 582 -15.09 -22.08 -11.61
CA THR A 582 -14.33 -22.27 -10.39
C THR A 582 -12.92 -22.79 -10.75
N PRO A 583 -11.83 -22.20 -10.19
CA PRO A 583 -10.49 -22.70 -10.42
C PRO A 583 -10.31 -24.13 -9.90
N GLY A 584 -9.67 -24.97 -10.71
CA GLY A 584 -9.23 -26.31 -10.33
C GLY A 584 -7.75 -26.37 -10.06
N SER A 585 -7.04 -27.31 -10.71
CA SER A 585 -5.58 -27.45 -10.58
C SER A 585 -4.85 -26.26 -11.22
N VAL A 586 -3.72 -25.88 -10.62
CA VAL A 586 -2.88 -24.77 -11.08
C VAL A 586 -1.50 -25.31 -11.43
N SER A 587 -0.95 -24.83 -12.53
CA SER A 587 0.42 -25.10 -12.97
C SER A 587 1.16 -23.80 -13.20
N GLY A 588 2.40 -23.73 -12.72
CA GLY A 588 3.24 -22.53 -12.81
C GLY A 588 2.99 -21.50 -11.71
N GLY A 589 2.28 -21.89 -10.63
CA GLY A 589 1.99 -21.03 -9.49
C GLY A 589 1.15 -21.75 -8.44
N GLU A 590 0.74 -20.98 -7.44
CA GLU A 590 -0.10 -21.39 -6.31
C GLU A 590 -1.28 -20.43 -6.16
N LEU A 591 -2.48 -20.96 -5.96
CA LEU A 591 -3.71 -20.20 -5.82
C LEU A 591 -4.27 -20.33 -4.40
N THR A 592 -4.45 -19.23 -3.72
CA THR A 592 -5.05 -19.15 -2.38
C THR A 592 -6.43 -18.50 -2.49
N HIS A 593 -7.47 -19.16 -1.99
CA HIS A 593 -8.81 -18.58 -1.93
C HIS A 593 -8.84 -17.47 -0.86
N LEU A 594 -9.37 -16.31 -1.20
CA LEU A 594 -9.51 -15.17 -0.29
C LEU A 594 -10.95 -15.01 0.19
N THR A 595 -11.87 -14.68 -0.72
CA THR A 595 -13.29 -14.47 -0.40
C THR A 595 -14.15 -14.61 -1.67
N GLY A 596 -15.35 -15.17 -1.55
CA GLY A 596 -16.25 -15.32 -2.70
C GLY A 596 -15.59 -16.05 -3.87
N ASN A 597 -15.45 -15.37 -5.01
CA ASN A 597 -14.74 -15.87 -6.19
C ASN A 597 -13.40 -15.14 -6.43
N LEU A 598 -12.85 -14.50 -5.40
CA LEU A 598 -11.57 -13.80 -5.42
C LEU A 598 -10.47 -14.67 -4.82
N TYR A 599 -9.35 -14.73 -5.49
CA TYR A 599 -8.18 -15.54 -5.16
C TYR A 599 -6.91 -14.70 -5.24
N LEU A 600 -5.92 -15.08 -4.43
CA LEU A 600 -4.55 -14.59 -4.56
C LEU A 600 -3.73 -15.66 -5.29
N LEU A 601 -3.14 -15.28 -6.41
CA LEU A 601 -2.26 -16.13 -7.20
C LEU A 601 -0.82 -15.72 -6.99
N ARG A 602 0.03 -16.68 -6.61
CA ARG A 602 1.49 -16.55 -6.69
C ARG A 602 1.97 -17.27 -7.95
N ALA A 603 2.55 -16.55 -8.87
CA ALA A 603 3.19 -17.11 -10.04
C ALA A 603 4.66 -17.42 -9.76
N ASP A 604 5.11 -18.63 -10.10
CA ASP A 604 6.48 -19.11 -9.97
C ASP A 604 7.21 -19.11 -11.34
N GLY A 605 6.53 -18.69 -12.40
CA GLY A 605 7.06 -18.60 -13.75
C GLY A 605 6.23 -17.67 -14.63
N PRO A 606 6.70 -17.39 -15.85
CA PRO A 606 6.05 -16.43 -16.75
C PRO A 606 4.73 -16.95 -17.37
N ILE A 607 4.40 -18.22 -17.20
CA ILE A 607 3.15 -18.83 -17.69
C ILE A 607 2.49 -19.57 -16.53
N VAL A 608 1.24 -19.21 -16.25
CA VAL A 608 0.39 -19.91 -15.27
C VAL A 608 -0.86 -20.40 -15.96
N THR A 609 -1.19 -21.67 -15.76
CA THR A 609 -2.43 -22.27 -16.28
C THR A 609 -3.28 -22.77 -15.11
N MET A 610 -4.53 -22.38 -15.10
CA MET A 610 -5.53 -22.78 -14.11
C MET A 610 -6.65 -23.53 -14.80
N GLU A 611 -6.91 -24.77 -14.36
CA GLU A 611 -8.07 -25.54 -14.81
C GLU A 611 -9.35 -24.77 -14.47
N ARG A 612 -10.28 -24.74 -15.40
CA ARG A 612 -11.60 -24.14 -15.23
C ARG A 612 -12.64 -25.24 -15.07
N LYS A 613 -13.34 -25.24 -13.94
CA LYS A 613 -14.48 -26.11 -13.67
C LYS A 613 -15.77 -25.31 -13.85
N GLU A 614 -16.75 -25.90 -14.49
CA GLU A 614 -18.09 -25.32 -14.57
C GLU A 614 -18.66 -25.11 -13.17
N LYS A 615 -19.47 -24.03 -13.00
CA LYS A 615 -20.14 -23.73 -11.72
C LYS A 615 -21.14 -24.80 -11.33
#